data_5e51441e33e91ec1450d1c0ce8673a5b
#
_entry.id   5e51441e33e91ec1450d1c0ce8673a5b
#
_cell.length_a   1.000
_cell.length_b   1.000
_cell.length_c   1.000
_cell.angle_alpha   90.00
_cell.angle_beta   90.00
_cell.angle_gamma   90.00
#
_symmetry.space_group_name_H-M   'P 1'
#
loop_
_entity.id
_entity.type
_entity.pdbx_description
1 polymer ?
#
loop_
_entity_poly.entity_id
_entity_poly.type
_entity_poly.pdbx_seq_one_letter_code
_entity_poly.pdbx_strand_id
1 'polypeptide(L)'
;GLYAELIQNRDFEYDPSDREGDKNWNSTHSWKLEGDNATFTINTSDPVHPNNPHYAVLNIQQPGAVLTNAGFDGIALQAGEKYDFSLFGRIPAGHKSNKLQVRLIDSNGTVQGEASITVSSRSWKTYKTVLTAKTAADTHLELQLQSVGEVELDMISLFPQNTFKGRKNGLRADLAQTLADIHPRFVRFPGGCVAHGDGLKNIYQWKNTIGPLEARKSARNLWGYHQSMGLGYYEYFQFCEDIGAEPLPVLAAGVPCQNSACHGDLRGGQQGGIPMSE
;
A
#
# COMPACT_ATOMS: atom_id res chain seq x y z
N GLY A 1 1.11 -0.60 -12.07
CA GLY A 1 2.51 -1.01 -11.90
C GLY A 1 2.67 -2.52 -11.83
N LEU A 2 3.92 -2.98 -11.62
CA LEU A 2 4.23 -4.41 -11.55
C LEU A 2 3.73 -5.09 -10.27
N TYR A 3 3.70 -4.37 -9.16
CA TYR A 3 3.21 -4.84 -7.86
C TYR A 3 1.69 -5.05 -7.90
N ALA A 4 1.21 -6.19 -7.39
CA ALA A 4 -0.18 -6.59 -7.57
C ALA A 4 -1.16 -6.07 -6.50
N GLU A 5 -0.72 -5.19 -5.58
CA GLU A 5 -1.62 -4.51 -4.63
C GLU A 5 -2.67 -3.68 -5.36
N LEU A 6 -3.93 -3.86 -5.05
CA LEU A 6 -5.06 -3.20 -5.70
C LEU A 6 -5.58 -1.98 -4.94
N ILE A 7 -5.24 -1.85 -3.65
CA ILE A 7 -5.66 -0.71 -2.82
C ILE A 7 -4.61 0.39 -2.85
N GLN A 8 -5.01 1.57 -3.28
CA GLN A 8 -4.16 2.76 -3.25
C GLN A 8 -4.13 3.34 -1.84
N ASN A 9 -2.96 3.76 -1.36
CA ASN A 9 -2.78 4.33 -0.02
C ASN A 9 -3.31 3.41 1.09
N ARG A 10 -2.95 2.13 1.03
CA ARG A 10 -3.42 1.06 1.94
C ARG A 10 -3.07 1.30 3.41
N ASP A 11 -2.00 2.07 3.65
CA ASP A 11 -1.36 2.33 4.93
C ASP A 11 -1.51 3.79 5.40
N PHE A 12 -2.27 4.61 4.67
CA PHE A 12 -2.50 6.02 4.98
C PHE A 12 -1.24 6.88 5.05
N GLU A 13 -0.14 6.45 4.43
CA GLU A 13 1.18 7.12 4.49
C GLU A 13 1.43 8.11 3.37
N TYR A 14 0.44 8.38 2.49
CA TYR A 14 0.61 9.40 1.46
C TYR A 14 0.80 10.79 2.10
N ASP A 15 1.71 11.56 1.53
CA ASP A 15 2.10 12.87 2.02
C ASP A 15 2.17 13.88 0.85
N PRO A 16 1.82 15.16 1.06
CA PRO A 16 1.91 16.18 0.00
C PRO A 16 3.29 16.29 -0.66
N SER A 17 4.37 15.95 0.05
CA SER A 17 5.72 15.93 -0.53
C SER A 17 5.92 14.85 -1.58
N ASP A 18 5.10 13.81 -1.61
CA ASP A 18 5.13 12.80 -2.67
C ASP A 18 4.86 13.42 -4.05
N ARG A 19 4.09 14.51 -4.12
CA ARG A 19 3.63 15.14 -5.35
C ARG A 19 3.75 16.66 -5.32
N GLU A 20 4.94 17.15 -5.07
CA GLU A 20 5.29 18.58 -5.16
C GLU A 20 4.40 19.53 -4.34
N GLY A 21 3.91 19.08 -3.20
CA GLY A 21 3.05 19.86 -2.31
C GLY A 21 1.56 19.82 -2.65
N ASP A 22 1.11 18.89 -3.49
CA ASP A 22 -0.32 18.67 -3.73
C ASP A 22 -1.02 18.24 -2.43
N LYS A 23 -1.82 19.15 -1.88
CA LYS A 23 -2.53 18.93 -0.61
C LYS A 23 -3.57 17.81 -0.66
N ASN A 24 -4.00 17.39 -1.85
CA ASN A 24 -4.91 16.26 -2.02
C ASN A 24 -4.16 14.92 -1.89
N TRP A 25 -2.84 14.94 -1.99
CA TRP A 25 -1.96 13.80 -1.80
C TRP A 25 -1.56 13.69 -0.32
N ASN A 26 -2.50 13.27 0.50
CA ASN A 26 -2.39 13.20 1.96
C ASN A 26 -2.82 11.83 2.49
N SER A 27 -2.77 11.65 3.81
CA SER A 27 -3.07 10.37 4.46
C SER A 27 -4.46 9.81 4.16
N THR A 28 -5.42 10.64 3.76
CA THR A 28 -6.76 10.16 3.35
C THR A 28 -6.92 10.03 1.83
N HIS A 29 -5.87 10.31 1.04
CA HIS A 29 -5.92 10.17 -0.41
C HIS A 29 -6.45 8.81 -0.83
N SER A 30 -7.35 8.78 -1.82
CA SER A 30 -8.09 7.61 -2.31
C SER A 30 -9.11 7.01 -1.35
N TRP A 31 -9.21 7.50 -0.13
CA TRP A 31 -10.21 7.08 0.84
C TRP A 31 -11.30 8.13 1.01
N LYS A 32 -12.55 7.70 0.97
CA LYS A 32 -13.71 8.58 1.16
C LYS A 32 -14.73 7.89 2.05
N LEU A 33 -15.20 8.59 3.08
CA LEU A 33 -16.34 8.16 3.88
C LEU A 33 -17.62 8.74 3.27
N GLU A 34 -18.60 7.88 3.06
CA GLU A 34 -19.95 8.25 2.58
C GLU A 34 -20.99 7.90 3.65
N GLY A 35 -21.92 8.82 3.91
CA GLY A 35 -22.93 8.73 4.96
C GLY A 35 -22.67 9.65 6.14
N ASP A 36 -23.75 10.04 6.85
CA ASP A 36 -23.75 11.14 7.82
C ASP A 36 -23.54 10.69 9.27
N ASN A 37 -23.60 9.38 9.55
CA ASN A 37 -23.61 8.86 10.92
C ASN A 37 -22.31 8.15 11.31
N ALA A 38 -21.20 8.60 10.72
CA ALA A 38 -19.87 8.15 11.08
C ALA A 38 -18.84 9.24 10.80
N THR A 39 -17.67 9.14 11.43
CA THR A 39 -16.51 9.99 11.15
C THR A 39 -15.31 9.13 10.79
N PHE A 40 -14.46 9.67 9.92
CA PHE A 40 -13.19 9.10 9.52
C PHE A 40 -12.08 10.10 9.78
N THR A 41 -11.13 9.73 10.61
CA THR A 41 -9.95 10.53 10.93
C THR A 41 -8.70 9.68 10.89
N ILE A 42 -7.54 10.32 10.83
CA ILE A 42 -6.23 9.66 10.90
C ILE A 42 -5.61 9.94 12.26
N ASN A 43 -5.03 8.92 12.89
CA ASN A 43 -4.28 9.02 14.13
C ASN A 43 -2.88 8.40 13.95
N THR A 44 -1.95 8.74 14.85
CA THR A 44 -0.55 8.30 14.84
C THR A 44 -0.02 7.91 16.21
N SER A 45 -0.87 7.93 17.26
CA SER A 45 -0.42 7.82 18.64
C SER A 45 0.06 6.42 19.04
N ASP A 46 -0.51 5.38 18.43
CA ASP A 46 -0.19 3.98 18.76
C ASP A 46 -0.34 3.10 17.49
N PRO A 47 0.57 3.26 16.50
CA PRO A 47 0.48 2.60 15.22
C PRO A 47 0.78 1.10 15.28
N VAL A 48 0.47 0.38 14.20
CA VAL A 48 0.89 -1.00 13.99
C VAL A 48 2.43 -1.12 14.05
N HIS A 49 3.11 -0.19 13.40
CA HIS A 49 4.56 -0.10 13.41
C HIS A 49 5.03 1.36 13.26
N PRO A 50 6.12 1.79 13.93
CA PRO A 50 6.61 3.17 13.85
C PRO A 50 6.98 3.65 12.44
N ASN A 51 7.32 2.74 11.52
CA ASN A 51 7.62 3.07 10.13
C ASN A 51 6.37 3.38 9.30
N ASN A 52 5.19 2.99 9.77
CA ASN A 52 3.87 3.29 9.20
C ASN A 52 3.00 3.87 10.32
N PRO A 53 3.21 5.15 10.68
CA PRO A 53 2.58 5.72 11.88
C PRO A 53 1.10 6.06 11.71
N HIS A 54 0.59 6.22 10.49
CA HIS A 54 -0.77 6.63 10.24
C HIS A 54 -1.73 5.44 10.23
N TYR A 55 -2.89 5.60 10.87
CA TYR A 55 -3.97 4.62 10.81
C TYR A 55 -5.33 5.31 10.84
N ALA A 56 -6.34 4.66 10.27
CA ALA A 56 -7.71 5.15 10.23
C ALA A 56 -8.43 4.92 11.56
N VAL A 57 -9.14 5.93 12.03
CA VAL A 57 -10.10 5.84 13.15
C VAL A 57 -11.49 6.10 12.61
N LEU A 58 -12.37 5.11 12.71
CA LEU A 58 -13.77 5.19 12.30
C LEU A 58 -14.65 5.18 13.55
N ASN A 59 -15.40 6.25 13.77
CA ASN A 59 -16.39 6.35 14.85
C ASN A 59 -17.78 6.33 14.25
N ILE A 60 -18.57 5.31 14.59
CA ILE A 60 -19.83 4.97 13.95
C ILE A 60 -20.97 5.18 14.95
N GLN A 61 -21.80 6.19 14.72
CA GLN A 61 -23.00 6.47 15.54
C GLN A 61 -24.19 5.59 15.13
N GLN A 62 -24.32 5.31 13.82
CA GLN A 62 -25.34 4.41 13.26
C GLN A 62 -24.74 3.61 12.11
N PRO A 63 -25.14 2.32 11.97
CA PRO A 63 -24.72 1.49 10.83
C PRO A 63 -25.16 2.07 9.49
N GLY A 64 -24.36 1.81 8.43
CA GLY A 64 -24.73 2.12 7.06
C GLY A 64 -23.77 3.04 6.33
N ALA A 65 -22.89 3.76 7.04
CA ALA A 65 -21.81 4.51 6.37
C ALA A 65 -20.83 3.54 5.68
N VAL A 66 -20.21 4.03 4.62
CA VAL A 66 -19.32 3.25 3.75
C VAL A 66 -17.99 3.97 3.59
N LEU A 67 -16.88 3.30 3.89
CA LEU A 67 -15.55 3.78 3.55
C LEU A 67 -15.14 3.18 2.20
N THR A 68 -14.85 4.02 1.22
CA THR A 68 -14.57 3.60 -0.17
C THR A 68 -13.12 3.82 -0.57
N ASN A 69 -12.63 2.99 -1.49
CA ASN A 69 -11.33 3.15 -2.15
C ASN A 69 -11.45 2.73 -3.62
N ALA A 70 -11.09 3.62 -4.53
CA ALA A 70 -11.19 3.37 -5.96
C ALA A 70 -9.97 2.63 -6.55
N GLY A 71 -9.01 2.22 -5.73
CA GLY A 71 -7.77 1.61 -6.21
C GLY A 71 -6.92 2.59 -7.02
N PHE A 72 -6.23 2.06 -8.01
CA PHE A 72 -5.42 2.84 -8.95
C PHE A 72 -6.21 3.03 -10.25
N ASP A 73 -7.16 3.98 -10.26
CA ASP A 73 -8.11 4.22 -11.37
C ASP A 73 -9.04 3.02 -11.65
N GLY A 74 -9.57 2.43 -10.60
CA GLY A 74 -10.42 1.24 -10.65
C GLY A 74 -9.73 -0.03 -10.18
N ILE A 75 -10.54 -1.00 -9.74
CA ILE A 75 -10.13 -2.34 -9.36
C ILE A 75 -10.72 -3.31 -10.39
N ALA A 76 -9.92 -3.70 -11.39
CA ALA A 76 -10.36 -4.61 -12.43
C ALA A 76 -10.41 -6.06 -11.91
N LEU A 77 -11.58 -6.68 -12.01
CA LEU A 77 -11.80 -8.07 -11.63
C LEU A 77 -11.87 -8.98 -12.85
N GLN A 78 -11.45 -10.22 -12.65
CA GLN A 78 -11.63 -11.31 -13.61
C GLN A 78 -12.70 -12.27 -13.10
N ALA A 79 -13.60 -12.72 -13.96
CA ALA A 79 -14.70 -13.62 -13.59
C ALA A 79 -14.19 -14.91 -12.94
N GLY A 80 -14.74 -15.27 -11.78
CA GLY A 80 -14.37 -16.46 -11.02
C GLY A 80 -13.06 -16.42 -10.26
N GLU A 81 -12.25 -15.38 -10.44
CA GLU A 81 -10.99 -15.19 -9.72
C GLU A 81 -11.24 -14.83 -8.25
N LYS A 82 -10.28 -15.20 -7.41
CA LYS A 82 -10.29 -14.93 -5.98
C LYS A 82 -9.30 -13.83 -5.62
N TYR A 83 -9.71 -13.03 -4.65
CA TYR A 83 -8.95 -11.89 -4.16
C TYR A 83 -8.79 -11.99 -2.65
N ASP A 84 -7.56 -11.97 -2.18
CA ASP A 84 -7.23 -11.98 -0.76
C ASP A 84 -7.34 -10.56 -0.21
N PHE A 85 -8.28 -10.37 0.69
CA PHE A 85 -8.44 -9.13 1.45
C PHE A 85 -7.84 -9.29 2.83
N SER A 86 -7.11 -8.28 3.31
CA SER A 86 -6.59 -8.23 4.66
C SER A 86 -6.54 -6.81 5.19
N LEU A 87 -6.59 -6.69 6.52
CA LEU A 87 -6.33 -5.44 7.22
C LEU A 87 -5.77 -5.73 8.61
N PHE A 88 -5.09 -4.76 9.21
CA PHE A 88 -4.92 -4.69 10.65
C PHE A 88 -6.10 -3.97 11.25
N GLY A 89 -6.62 -4.50 12.36
CA GLY A 89 -7.75 -3.92 13.07
C GLY A 89 -7.59 -4.01 14.57
N ARG A 90 -8.14 -3.03 15.25
CA ARG A 90 -8.18 -2.95 16.70
C ARG A 90 -9.46 -2.26 17.17
N ILE A 91 -9.94 -2.64 18.35
CA ILE A 91 -11.07 -1.99 19.02
C ILE A 91 -10.55 -1.26 20.24
N PRO A 92 -10.70 0.07 20.34
CA PRO A 92 -10.31 0.84 21.52
C PRO A 92 -11.06 0.41 22.79
N ALA A 93 -10.48 0.71 23.95
CA ALA A 93 -11.12 0.43 25.24
C ALA A 93 -12.50 1.07 25.33
N GLY A 94 -13.47 0.35 25.91
CA GLY A 94 -14.86 0.82 26.07
C GLY A 94 -15.76 0.57 24.86
N HIS A 95 -15.23 0.13 23.72
CA HIS A 95 -16.01 -0.21 22.52
C HIS A 95 -16.18 -1.71 22.35
N LYS A 96 -17.25 -2.12 21.65
CA LYS A 96 -17.53 -3.51 21.31
C LYS A 96 -16.90 -3.88 19.98
N SER A 97 -16.85 -5.20 19.67
CA SER A 97 -16.46 -5.69 18.35
C SER A 97 -17.25 -5.01 17.24
N ASN A 98 -16.60 -4.80 16.12
CA ASN A 98 -17.15 -4.09 14.98
C ASN A 98 -17.16 -4.98 13.74
N LYS A 99 -18.32 -5.13 13.11
CA LYS A 99 -18.50 -5.90 11.89
C LYS A 99 -18.39 -4.99 10.67
N LEU A 100 -17.57 -5.38 9.74
CA LEU A 100 -17.37 -4.74 8.45
C LEU A 100 -17.80 -5.68 7.33
N GLN A 101 -18.64 -5.19 6.41
CA GLN A 101 -18.92 -5.89 5.16
C GLN A 101 -17.96 -5.36 4.08
N VAL A 102 -17.11 -6.22 3.57
CA VAL A 102 -16.17 -5.91 2.49
C VAL A 102 -16.86 -6.21 1.17
N ARG A 103 -16.95 -5.24 0.26
CA ARG A 103 -17.61 -5.38 -1.03
C ARG A 103 -16.77 -4.81 -2.16
N LEU A 104 -16.85 -5.44 -3.32
CA LEU A 104 -16.35 -4.91 -4.59
C LEU A 104 -17.56 -4.55 -5.45
N ILE A 105 -17.74 -3.28 -5.74
CA ILE A 105 -18.94 -2.71 -6.37
C ILE A 105 -18.56 -2.15 -7.74
N ASP A 106 -19.33 -2.51 -8.77
CA ASP A 106 -19.14 -1.93 -10.10
C ASP A 106 -19.83 -0.58 -10.27
N SER A 107 -19.66 0.06 -11.42
CA SER A 107 -20.22 1.37 -11.74
C SER A 107 -21.75 1.41 -11.75
N ASN A 108 -22.40 0.26 -11.85
CA ASN A 108 -23.87 0.13 -11.80
C ASN A 108 -24.41 -0.10 -10.39
N GLY A 109 -23.52 -0.16 -9.37
CA GLY A 109 -23.87 -0.48 -8.01
C GLY A 109 -24.05 -1.97 -7.74
N THR A 110 -23.63 -2.84 -8.65
CA THR A 110 -23.74 -4.30 -8.49
C THR A 110 -22.58 -4.83 -7.65
N VAL A 111 -22.90 -5.66 -6.67
CA VAL A 111 -21.91 -6.36 -5.85
C VAL A 111 -21.27 -7.49 -6.65
N GLN A 112 -20.02 -7.33 -7.01
CA GLN A 112 -19.24 -8.32 -7.75
C GLN A 112 -18.51 -9.32 -6.85
N GLY A 113 -18.26 -8.95 -5.61
CA GLY A 113 -17.70 -9.83 -4.60
C GLY A 113 -17.94 -9.27 -3.21
N GLU A 114 -18.15 -10.13 -2.22
CA GLU A 114 -18.38 -9.70 -0.84
C GLU A 114 -17.93 -10.73 0.19
N ALA A 115 -17.56 -10.24 1.36
CA ALA A 115 -17.22 -11.03 2.55
C ALA A 115 -17.36 -10.17 3.81
N SER A 116 -17.40 -10.81 4.99
CA SER A 116 -17.48 -10.11 6.27
C SER A 116 -16.21 -10.30 7.08
N ILE A 117 -15.85 -9.27 7.84
CA ILE A 117 -14.81 -9.31 8.86
C ILE A 117 -15.38 -8.75 10.16
N THR A 118 -15.05 -9.37 11.31
CA THR A 118 -15.38 -8.82 12.62
C THR A 118 -14.09 -8.52 13.37
N VAL A 119 -13.83 -7.24 13.60
CA VAL A 119 -12.70 -6.76 14.41
C VAL A 119 -13.11 -6.81 15.87
N SER A 120 -12.35 -7.54 16.69
CA SER A 120 -12.69 -7.77 18.11
C SER A 120 -11.51 -7.60 19.08
N SER A 121 -10.28 -7.62 18.56
CA SER A 121 -9.07 -7.54 19.40
C SER A 121 -8.84 -6.11 19.95
N ARG A 122 -8.36 -6.04 21.18
CA ARG A 122 -7.92 -4.79 21.84
C ARG A 122 -6.51 -4.35 21.41
N SER A 123 -5.75 -5.25 20.84
CA SER A 123 -4.44 -4.97 20.24
C SER A 123 -4.53 -5.14 18.73
N TRP A 124 -3.61 -4.51 18.02
CA TRP A 124 -3.49 -4.67 16.57
C TRP A 124 -3.40 -6.16 16.18
N LYS A 125 -4.29 -6.58 15.31
CA LYS A 125 -4.36 -7.95 14.81
C LYS A 125 -4.73 -7.95 13.33
N THR A 126 -4.15 -8.87 12.58
CA THR A 126 -4.51 -9.07 11.17
C THR A 126 -5.82 -9.85 11.05
N TYR A 127 -6.72 -9.34 10.22
CA TYR A 127 -7.95 -10.00 9.80
C TYR A 127 -7.88 -10.24 8.30
N LYS A 128 -8.36 -11.42 7.86
CA LYS A 128 -8.27 -11.85 6.46
C LYS A 128 -9.57 -12.46 6.00
N THR A 129 -9.89 -12.27 4.72
CA THR A 129 -10.99 -12.94 4.05
C THR A 129 -10.70 -13.05 2.55
N VAL A 130 -11.51 -13.80 1.83
CA VAL A 130 -11.40 -13.99 0.38
C VAL A 130 -12.69 -13.53 -0.27
N LEU A 131 -12.56 -12.72 -1.33
CA LEU A 131 -13.67 -12.35 -2.21
C LEU A 131 -13.54 -13.12 -3.53
N THR A 132 -14.66 -13.63 -4.05
CA THR A 132 -14.70 -14.26 -5.37
C THR A 132 -15.48 -13.36 -6.32
N ALA A 133 -14.88 -12.99 -7.44
CA ALA A 133 -15.51 -12.14 -8.44
C ALA A 133 -16.58 -12.91 -9.21
N LYS A 134 -17.79 -12.35 -9.30
CA LYS A 134 -18.91 -12.95 -10.06
C LYS A 134 -18.70 -12.81 -11.56
N THR A 135 -18.28 -11.62 -11.99
CA THR A 135 -18.04 -11.31 -13.40
C THR A 135 -16.74 -10.51 -13.56
N ALA A 136 -16.25 -10.41 -14.79
CA ALA A 136 -15.23 -9.43 -15.13
C ALA A 136 -15.86 -8.03 -15.05
N ALA A 137 -15.31 -7.13 -14.25
CA ALA A 137 -15.83 -5.80 -14.04
C ALA A 137 -14.74 -4.86 -13.54
N ASP A 138 -14.93 -3.56 -13.78
CA ASP A 138 -14.19 -2.52 -13.10
C ASP A 138 -14.97 -2.08 -11.86
N THR A 139 -14.32 -2.08 -10.71
CA THR A 139 -14.96 -1.93 -9.41
C THR A 139 -14.20 -0.95 -8.52
N HIS A 140 -14.79 -0.62 -7.39
CA HIS A 140 -14.14 -0.02 -6.24
C HIS A 140 -14.38 -0.86 -4.98
N LEU A 141 -13.53 -0.69 -3.98
CA LEU A 141 -13.71 -1.31 -2.66
C LEU A 141 -14.67 -0.47 -1.84
N GLU A 142 -15.59 -1.15 -1.14
CA GLU A 142 -16.41 -0.60 -0.08
C GLU A 142 -16.24 -1.39 1.22
N LEU A 143 -15.98 -0.68 2.31
CA LEU A 143 -16.11 -1.20 3.67
C LEU A 143 -17.39 -0.62 4.27
N GLN A 144 -18.44 -1.42 4.30
CA GLN A 144 -19.71 -1.03 4.93
C GLN A 144 -19.63 -1.23 6.45
N LEU A 145 -19.83 -0.14 7.18
CA LEU A 145 -19.75 -0.09 8.63
C LEU A 145 -21.07 -0.56 9.24
N GLN A 146 -21.06 -1.75 9.85
CA GLN A 146 -22.30 -2.43 10.30
C GLN A 146 -22.54 -2.37 11.81
N SER A 147 -21.60 -1.87 12.59
CA SER A 147 -21.70 -1.82 14.05
C SER A 147 -21.45 -0.43 14.58
N VAL A 148 -22.18 -0.03 15.61
CA VAL A 148 -21.93 1.22 16.38
C VAL A 148 -20.66 1.07 17.20
N GLY A 149 -19.91 2.15 17.33
CA GLY A 149 -18.69 2.23 18.12
C GLY A 149 -17.48 2.64 17.30
N GLU A 150 -16.32 2.56 17.93
CA GLU A 150 -15.07 2.92 17.29
C GLU A 150 -14.28 1.68 16.86
N VAL A 151 -13.69 1.75 15.68
CA VAL A 151 -12.76 0.75 15.15
C VAL A 151 -11.58 1.46 14.51
N GLU A 152 -10.39 0.93 14.75
CA GLU A 152 -9.15 1.42 14.17
C GLU A 152 -8.64 0.42 13.13
N LEU A 153 -8.25 0.92 11.96
CA LEU A 153 -7.86 0.09 10.80
C LEU A 153 -6.56 0.62 10.20
N ASP A 154 -5.74 -0.32 9.72
CA ASP A 154 -4.51 0.00 8.99
C ASP A 154 -4.17 -1.11 7.99
N MET A 155 -3.23 -0.85 7.07
CA MET A 155 -2.75 -1.81 6.08
C MET A 155 -3.89 -2.55 5.36
N ILE A 156 -4.87 -1.80 4.87
CA ILE A 156 -6.02 -2.35 4.15
C ILE A 156 -5.59 -2.73 2.74
N SER A 157 -5.61 -4.02 2.43
CA SER A 157 -4.95 -4.59 1.26
C SER A 157 -5.88 -5.55 0.51
N LEU A 158 -5.76 -5.56 -0.82
CA LEU A 158 -6.46 -6.48 -1.70
C LEU A 158 -5.51 -6.99 -2.80
N PHE A 159 -5.28 -8.29 -2.84
CA PHE A 159 -4.44 -8.93 -3.84
C PHE A 159 -5.22 -9.97 -4.65
N PRO A 160 -5.02 -10.07 -5.98
CA PRO A 160 -5.45 -11.26 -6.70
C PRO A 160 -4.67 -12.47 -6.17
N GLN A 161 -5.33 -13.64 -6.07
CA GLN A 161 -4.60 -14.88 -5.81
C GLN A 161 -3.77 -15.30 -7.02
N ASN A 162 -4.21 -14.93 -8.23
CA ASN A 162 -3.48 -15.14 -9.46
C ASN A 162 -2.37 -14.08 -9.64
N THR A 163 -1.27 -14.28 -8.94
CA THR A 163 -0.03 -13.49 -9.10
C THR A 163 0.99 -14.27 -9.95
N PHE A 164 2.03 -13.60 -10.41
CA PHE A 164 3.13 -14.27 -11.12
C PHE A 164 3.74 -15.36 -10.22
N LYS A 165 3.81 -16.61 -10.75
CA LYS A 165 4.24 -17.81 -10.02
C LYS A 165 3.47 -18.08 -8.71
N GLY A 166 2.29 -17.49 -8.53
CA GLY A 166 1.49 -17.67 -7.31
C GLY A 166 2.13 -17.11 -6.03
N ARG A 167 3.04 -16.16 -6.15
CA ARG A 167 3.75 -15.59 -5.00
C ARG A 167 2.81 -14.71 -4.16
N LYS A 168 2.87 -14.88 -2.84
CA LYS A 168 2.25 -13.94 -1.89
C LYS A 168 3.00 -12.61 -1.92
N ASN A 169 2.31 -11.50 -1.68
CA ASN A 169 2.86 -10.16 -1.89
C ASN A 169 3.48 -10.04 -3.30
N GLY A 170 2.80 -10.61 -4.27
CA GLY A 170 3.35 -10.92 -5.57
C GLY A 170 3.20 -9.82 -6.60
N LEU A 171 3.63 -10.17 -7.81
CA LEU A 171 3.59 -9.29 -8.97
C LEU A 171 2.38 -9.62 -9.85
N ARG A 172 1.93 -8.65 -10.61
CA ARG A 172 0.88 -8.85 -11.63
C ARG A 172 1.33 -9.93 -12.63
N ALA A 173 0.51 -10.96 -12.75
CA ALA A 173 0.83 -12.13 -13.58
C ALA A 173 1.07 -11.75 -15.05
N ASP A 174 0.24 -10.87 -15.62
CA ASP A 174 0.33 -10.41 -17.00
C ASP A 174 1.63 -9.64 -17.28
N LEU A 175 1.93 -8.63 -16.45
CA LEU A 175 3.12 -7.79 -16.66
C LEU A 175 4.43 -8.55 -16.37
N ALA A 176 4.44 -9.34 -15.30
CA ALA A 176 5.63 -10.12 -14.95
C ALA A 176 5.89 -11.22 -16.00
N GLN A 177 4.85 -11.84 -16.56
CA GLN A 177 5.01 -12.80 -17.65
C GLN A 177 5.56 -12.14 -18.90
N THR A 178 5.07 -10.94 -19.26
CA THR A 178 5.61 -10.19 -20.41
C THR A 178 7.10 -9.89 -20.25
N LEU A 179 7.54 -9.55 -19.04
CA LEU A 179 8.96 -9.36 -18.75
C LEU A 179 9.76 -10.67 -18.80
N ALA A 180 9.18 -11.76 -18.32
CA ALA A 180 9.80 -13.09 -18.40
C ALA A 180 10.00 -13.55 -19.86
N ASP A 181 9.03 -13.28 -20.73
CA ASP A 181 9.05 -13.66 -22.15
C ASP A 181 10.15 -12.92 -22.94
N ILE A 182 10.64 -11.80 -22.45
CA ILE A 182 11.82 -11.10 -23.01
C ILE A 182 13.12 -11.89 -22.76
N HIS A 183 13.13 -12.80 -21.77
CA HIS A 183 14.30 -13.58 -21.37
C HIS A 183 15.51 -12.70 -21.00
N PRO A 184 15.34 -11.71 -20.08
CA PRO A 184 16.43 -10.83 -19.71
C PRO A 184 17.56 -11.62 -19.05
N ARG A 185 18.81 -11.27 -19.36
CA ARG A 185 19.97 -11.88 -18.70
C ARG A 185 20.14 -11.37 -17.27
N PHE A 186 19.74 -10.14 -17.00
CA PHE A 186 19.78 -9.54 -15.67
C PHE A 186 18.65 -8.52 -15.50
N VAL A 187 18.31 -8.24 -14.27
CA VAL A 187 17.38 -7.17 -13.88
C VAL A 187 18.11 -6.20 -12.95
N ARG A 188 18.18 -4.93 -13.34
CA ARG A 188 18.78 -3.86 -12.54
C ARG A 188 17.70 -3.14 -11.74
N PHE A 189 17.86 -3.07 -10.42
CA PHE A 189 16.90 -2.47 -9.50
C PHE A 189 17.56 -1.79 -8.30
N PRO A 190 16.86 -0.83 -7.60
CA PRO A 190 15.58 -0.22 -7.95
C PRO A 190 15.72 0.82 -9.05
N GLY A 191 16.90 1.28 -9.39
CA GLY A 191 17.23 2.26 -10.42
C GLY A 191 18.47 3.09 -10.05
N GLY A 192 18.72 4.18 -10.77
CA GLY A 192 19.81 5.12 -10.50
C GLY A 192 19.39 6.21 -9.51
N CYS A 193 18.67 7.23 -9.99
CA CYS A 193 18.24 8.35 -9.16
C CYS A 193 17.35 7.92 -7.98
N VAL A 194 16.53 6.87 -8.14
CA VAL A 194 15.76 6.29 -7.03
C VAL A 194 16.67 5.83 -5.90
N ALA A 195 17.80 5.17 -6.21
CA ALA A 195 18.72 4.67 -5.20
C ALA A 195 19.36 5.83 -4.40
N HIS A 196 19.69 6.93 -5.06
CA HIS A 196 20.27 8.10 -4.41
C HIS A 196 19.23 9.01 -3.74
N GLY A 197 17.97 8.96 -4.18
CA GLY A 197 16.88 9.76 -3.61
C GLY A 197 17.00 11.26 -3.84
N ASP A 198 16.02 12.00 -3.33
CA ASP A 198 15.98 13.46 -3.36
C ASP A 198 16.43 14.03 -2.00
N GLY A 199 17.72 14.11 -1.82
CA GLY A 199 18.38 14.45 -0.56
C GLY A 199 18.67 13.23 0.33
N LEU A 200 19.58 13.39 1.30
CA LEU A 200 20.04 12.31 2.17
C LEU A 200 18.91 11.58 2.91
N LYS A 201 17.88 12.31 3.34
CA LYS A 201 16.73 11.73 4.05
C LYS A 201 15.84 10.85 3.19
N ASN A 202 15.98 10.96 1.86
CA ASN A 202 15.17 10.19 0.89
C ASN A 202 15.99 9.11 0.17
N ILE A 203 17.21 8.84 0.58
CA ILE A 203 18.03 7.76 0.04
C ILE A 203 17.29 6.43 0.22
N TYR A 204 17.25 5.64 -0.87
CA TYR A 204 16.66 4.31 -0.85
C TYR A 204 17.54 3.36 -0.02
N GLN A 205 17.08 3.02 1.16
CA GLN A 205 17.75 2.07 2.02
C GLN A 205 17.09 0.69 1.86
N TRP A 206 17.78 -0.24 1.24
CA TRP A 206 17.27 -1.58 0.97
C TRP A 206 16.76 -2.29 2.23
N LYS A 207 17.40 -2.07 3.38
CA LYS A 207 17.00 -2.61 4.69
C LYS A 207 15.59 -2.20 5.11
N ASN A 208 15.08 -1.07 4.62
CA ASN A 208 13.72 -0.58 4.88
C ASN A 208 12.68 -1.20 3.95
N THR A 209 13.09 -2.03 3.00
CA THR A 209 12.22 -2.60 1.96
C THR A 209 12.04 -4.11 2.09
N ILE A 210 12.54 -4.71 3.17
CA ILE A 210 12.46 -6.13 3.47
C ILE A 210 11.74 -6.37 4.80
N GLY A 211 11.38 -7.63 5.08
CA GLY A 211 10.63 -7.98 6.29
C GLY A 211 9.12 -7.81 6.14
N PRO A 212 8.36 -7.81 7.24
CA PRO A 212 6.91 -7.62 7.23
C PRO A 212 6.52 -6.30 6.57
N LEU A 213 5.39 -6.28 5.84
CA LEU A 213 4.98 -5.11 5.05
C LEU A 213 4.73 -3.87 5.94
N GLU A 214 4.15 -4.08 7.10
CA GLU A 214 3.88 -3.03 8.09
C GLU A 214 5.14 -2.41 8.71
N ALA A 215 6.27 -3.12 8.63
CA ALA A 215 7.56 -2.64 9.14
C ALA A 215 8.40 -1.93 8.08
N ARG A 216 7.98 -1.95 6.81
CA ARG A 216 8.71 -1.31 5.72
C ARG A 216 8.43 0.20 5.72
N LYS A 217 9.49 0.98 5.61
CA LYS A 217 9.38 2.43 5.60
C LYS A 217 9.09 2.92 4.19
N SER A 218 7.89 3.45 3.98
CA SER A 218 7.53 4.09 2.73
C SER A 218 8.37 5.35 2.45
N ALA A 219 8.44 5.76 1.20
CA ALA A 219 9.16 6.94 0.80
C ALA A 219 8.53 7.60 -0.44
N ARG A 220 8.70 8.92 -0.56
CA ARG A 220 8.37 9.59 -1.80
C ARG A 220 9.35 9.20 -2.91
N ASN A 221 8.88 9.30 -4.14
CA ASN A 221 9.69 9.10 -5.34
C ASN A 221 9.96 10.43 -6.03
N LEU A 222 11.13 10.56 -6.67
CA LEU A 222 11.55 11.75 -7.42
C LEU A 222 10.58 12.16 -8.54
N TRP A 223 9.75 11.22 -9.03
CA TRP A 223 8.82 11.43 -10.13
C TRP A 223 7.39 11.67 -9.68
N GLY A 224 7.18 12.05 -8.43
CA GLY A 224 5.88 12.50 -7.95
C GLY A 224 4.89 11.39 -7.63
N TYR A 225 5.35 10.28 -7.05
CA TYR A 225 4.49 9.23 -6.51
C TYR A 225 5.05 8.62 -5.22
N HIS A 226 4.18 7.99 -4.46
CA HIS A 226 4.51 7.32 -3.21
C HIS A 226 4.99 5.89 -3.44
N GLN A 227 6.03 5.46 -2.73
CA GLN A 227 6.53 4.09 -2.72
C GLN A 227 6.24 3.45 -1.36
N SER A 228 5.31 2.51 -1.32
CA SER A 228 4.98 1.76 -0.11
C SER A 228 6.04 0.73 0.31
N MET A 229 7.04 0.50 -0.55
CA MET A 229 8.06 -0.56 -0.43
C MET A 229 7.48 -1.99 -0.37
N GLY A 230 6.23 -2.18 -0.80
CA GLY A 230 5.64 -3.50 -0.98
C GLY A 230 6.42 -4.35 -2.00
N LEU A 231 6.87 -3.73 -3.10
CA LEU A 231 7.88 -4.28 -4.01
C LEU A 231 9.25 -3.81 -3.52
N GLY A 232 9.89 -4.60 -2.67
CA GLY A 232 11.20 -4.33 -2.10
C GLY A 232 12.30 -5.25 -2.63
N TYR A 233 13.47 -5.22 -1.99
CA TYR A 233 14.61 -6.02 -2.45
C TYR A 233 14.32 -7.52 -2.45
N TYR A 234 13.62 -8.02 -1.44
CA TYR A 234 13.26 -9.45 -1.40
C TYR A 234 12.44 -9.85 -2.64
N GLU A 235 11.43 -9.06 -2.99
CA GLU A 235 10.57 -9.33 -4.14
C GLU A 235 11.30 -9.18 -5.47
N TYR A 236 12.27 -8.26 -5.59
CA TYR A 236 13.13 -8.15 -6.77
C TYR A 236 14.02 -9.37 -6.95
N PHE A 237 14.67 -9.85 -5.89
CA PHE A 237 15.48 -11.07 -5.95
C PHE A 237 14.62 -12.29 -6.29
N GLN A 238 13.45 -12.41 -5.67
CA GLN A 238 12.50 -13.48 -5.97
C GLN A 238 12.06 -13.45 -7.44
N PHE A 239 11.78 -12.27 -7.98
CA PHE A 239 11.43 -12.10 -9.39
C PHE A 239 12.58 -12.53 -10.32
N CYS A 240 13.82 -12.14 -10.02
CA CYS A 240 14.97 -12.57 -10.78
C CYS A 240 15.10 -14.10 -10.80
N GLU A 241 14.95 -14.75 -9.64
CA GLU A 241 14.95 -16.21 -9.53
C GLU A 241 13.82 -16.83 -10.38
N ASP A 242 12.62 -16.28 -10.29
CA ASP A 242 11.43 -16.78 -11.01
C ASP A 242 11.54 -16.73 -12.53
N ILE A 243 12.31 -15.78 -13.07
CA ILE A 243 12.51 -15.62 -14.53
C ILE A 243 13.87 -16.08 -15.02
N GLY A 244 14.74 -16.57 -14.13
CA GLY A 244 16.09 -17.04 -14.49
C GLY A 244 17.05 -15.92 -14.90
N ALA A 245 16.87 -14.71 -14.35
CA ALA A 245 17.72 -13.55 -14.60
C ALA A 245 18.67 -13.28 -13.43
N GLU A 246 19.87 -12.80 -13.73
CA GLU A 246 20.83 -12.37 -12.69
C GLU A 246 20.33 -11.06 -12.01
N PRO A 247 20.31 -10.97 -10.68
CA PRO A 247 20.00 -9.72 -9.99
C PRO A 247 21.17 -8.75 -10.07
N LEU A 248 20.90 -7.52 -10.44
CA LEU A 248 21.87 -6.40 -10.39
C LEU A 248 21.36 -5.31 -9.45
N PRO A 249 21.46 -5.50 -8.13
CA PRO A 249 21.00 -4.54 -7.14
C PRO A 249 21.87 -3.28 -7.18
N VAL A 250 21.22 -2.11 -7.23
CA VAL A 250 21.89 -0.81 -7.12
C VAL A 250 21.76 -0.32 -5.69
N LEU A 251 22.88 -0.04 -5.07
CA LEU A 251 22.98 0.47 -3.71
C LEU A 251 23.31 1.97 -3.75
N ALA A 252 22.76 2.71 -2.81
CA ALA A 252 23.15 4.10 -2.60
C ALA A 252 24.59 4.16 -2.07
N ALA A 253 25.39 5.05 -2.64
CA ALA A 253 26.77 5.29 -2.17
C ALA A 253 26.82 6.27 -0.98
N GLY A 254 25.70 6.50 -0.29
CA GLY A 254 25.61 7.43 0.83
C GLY A 254 25.59 8.92 0.41
N VAL A 255 25.36 9.21 -0.86
CA VAL A 255 25.23 10.57 -1.38
C VAL A 255 23.90 10.74 -2.12
N PRO A 256 23.28 11.95 -2.08
CA PRO A 256 22.03 12.20 -2.78
C PRO A 256 22.22 12.24 -4.30
N CYS A 257 21.11 12.12 -5.04
CA CYS A 257 21.11 12.29 -6.49
C CYS A 257 21.55 13.73 -6.86
N GLN A 258 22.32 13.86 -7.94
CA GLN A 258 22.72 15.17 -8.46
C GLN A 258 21.51 16.07 -8.78
N ASN A 259 20.37 15.51 -9.12
CA ASN A 259 19.14 16.24 -9.40
C ASN A 259 18.49 16.84 -8.15
N SER A 260 18.80 16.35 -6.95
CA SER A 260 18.24 16.90 -5.72
C SER A 260 18.67 18.34 -5.47
N ALA A 261 19.78 18.78 -6.04
CA ALA A 261 20.21 20.18 -6.01
C ALA A 261 19.25 21.14 -6.73
N CYS A 262 18.32 20.65 -7.53
CA CYS A 262 17.37 21.47 -8.29
C CYS A 262 16.11 21.84 -7.51
N HIS A 263 15.84 21.21 -6.39
CA HIS A 263 14.52 21.25 -5.73
C HIS A 263 14.48 21.94 -4.35
N GLY A 264 15.41 22.79 -3.99
CA GLY A 264 15.33 23.65 -2.80
C GLY A 264 16.10 23.12 -1.57
N ASP A 265 15.56 23.22 -0.40
CA ASP A 265 16.21 23.16 0.90
C ASP A 265 16.99 21.88 1.25
N LEU A 266 16.51 20.73 0.86
CA LEU A 266 17.15 19.44 1.16
C LEU A 266 18.55 19.31 0.58
N ARG A 267 18.83 20.09 -0.38
CA ARG A 267 20.00 20.03 -1.21
C ARG A 267 21.16 20.80 -0.66
N GLY A 268 20.89 21.99 -0.16
CA GLY A 268 21.92 22.87 0.38
C GLY A 268 22.71 22.26 1.53
N GLY A 269 22.07 21.43 2.33
CA GLY A 269 22.70 20.71 3.41
C GLY A 269 23.26 19.34 3.04
N GLN A 270 23.10 18.91 1.80
CA GLN A 270 23.34 17.53 1.38
C GLN A 270 24.69 17.29 0.70
N GLN A 271 25.64 18.15 0.93
CA GLN A 271 26.96 18.07 0.28
C GLN A 271 27.87 16.98 0.88
N GLY A 272 27.53 16.46 2.03
CA GLY A 272 28.22 15.34 2.63
C GLY A 272 27.59 14.00 2.25
N GLY A 273 28.21 12.92 2.61
CA GLY A 273 27.65 11.57 2.57
C GLY A 273 27.07 11.16 3.91
N ILE A 274 26.35 10.06 3.91
CA ILE A 274 25.99 9.36 5.15
C ILE A 274 27.26 8.72 5.72
N PRO A 275 27.50 8.81 7.03
CA PRO A 275 28.61 8.09 7.66
C PRO A 275 28.53 6.59 7.38
N MET A 276 29.67 5.95 7.15
CA MET A 276 29.71 4.50 6.84
C MET A 276 29.18 3.63 7.98
N SER A 277 29.02 4.18 9.18
CA SER A 277 28.42 3.50 10.33
C SER A 277 26.87 3.45 10.27
N GLU A 278 26.25 4.17 9.39
CA GLU A 278 24.80 4.20 9.17
C GLU A 278 24.43 3.43 7.90
#